data_07dc4ef3320f7c50de5cadd2e897f9e2
#
_entry.id   07dc4ef3320f7c50de5cadd2e897f9e2
#
_cell.length_a   1.000
_cell.length_b   1.000
_cell.length_c   1.000
_cell.angle_alpha   90.00
_cell.angle_beta   90.00
_cell.angle_gamma   90.00
#
_symmetry.space_group_name_H-M   'P 1'
#
loop_
_entity.id
_entity.type
_entity.pdbx_description
1 polymer ?
#
loop_
_entity_poly.entity_id
_entity_poly.type
_entity_poly.pdbx_seq_one_letter_code
_entity_poly.pdbx_strand_id
1 'polypeptide(L)'
;LFELKNSGMDMVVLHDLYIESVSGASAQIDFLVLTPKINFVLECKNLFGNIEINSKGDFIRTIRCGGRYYKEGIYSPITQNQRHLQVLKERRSENDGKILAAWKNYLFKDFFRGLVVLANPKTVVNDRYAKKEVKEQVIRADQLIETIKRMNKASKESASSLKDLKE
;
A
#
# COMPACT_ATOMS: atom_id res chain seq x y z
N LEU A 1 1.53 8.14 -10.58
CA LEU A 1 0.35 8.97 -10.88
C LEU A 1 -0.11 8.81 -12.33
N PHE A 2 0.82 8.77 -13.30
CA PHE A 2 0.48 8.61 -14.74
C PHE A 2 -0.32 7.31 -14.97
N GLU A 3 0.15 6.17 -14.48
CA GLU A 3 -0.51 4.88 -14.60
C GLU A 3 -1.94 4.90 -14.01
N LEU A 4 -2.11 5.52 -12.84
CA LEU A 4 -3.42 5.64 -12.19
C LEU A 4 -4.39 6.48 -13.02
N LYS A 5 -3.94 7.62 -13.55
CA LYS A 5 -4.78 8.52 -14.39
C LYS A 5 -5.23 7.86 -15.71
N ASN A 6 -4.40 6.99 -16.28
CA ASN A 6 -4.65 6.34 -17.56
C ASN A 6 -5.20 4.91 -17.42
N SER A 7 -5.59 4.50 -16.22
CA SER A 7 -6.05 3.14 -15.92
C SER A 7 -7.37 2.73 -16.59
N GLY A 8 -8.21 3.72 -16.97
CA GLY A 8 -9.59 3.48 -17.43
C GLY A 8 -10.53 2.95 -16.35
N MET A 9 -10.15 3.06 -15.07
CA MET A 9 -10.98 2.67 -13.93
C MET A 9 -11.62 3.89 -13.27
N ASP A 10 -12.85 3.73 -12.79
CA ASP A 10 -13.43 4.67 -11.85
C ASP A 10 -12.66 4.62 -10.54
N MET A 11 -12.02 5.73 -10.19
CA MET A 11 -11.28 5.87 -8.94
C MET A 11 -11.09 7.34 -8.56
N VAL A 12 -10.87 7.57 -7.27
CA VAL A 12 -10.37 8.84 -6.74
C VAL A 12 -8.96 8.61 -6.21
N VAL A 13 -8.02 9.46 -6.61
CA VAL A 13 -6.62 9.37 -6.19
C VAL A 13 -6.25 10.61 -5.41
N LEU A 14 -5.93 10.41 -4.14
CA LEU A 14 -5.31 11.42 -3.28
C LEU A 14 -3.83 11.10 -3.16
N HIS A 15 -2.97 12.09 -3.24
CA HIS A 15 -1.53 11.89 -3.12
C HIS A 15 -0.93 12.90 -2.14
N ASP A 16 0.20 12.49 -1.55
CA ASP A 16 0.92 13.30 -0.56
C ASP A 16 0.00 13.72 0.60
N LEU A 17 -0.73 12.74 1.13
CA LEU A 17 -1.76 12.96 2.13
C LEU A 17 -1.17 12.87 3.54
N TYR A 18 -1.14 13.99 4.26
CA TYR A 18 -0.85 14.00 5.69
C TYR A 18 -2.12 13.78 6.51
N ILE A 19 -2.08 12.82 7.42
CA ILE A 19 -3.17 12.53 8.36
C ILE A 19 -2.62 12.42 9.77
N GLU A 20 -3.44 12.83 10.73
CA GLU A 20 -3.17 12.72 12.16
C GLU A 20 -4.40 12.18 12.88
N SER A 21 -4.21 11.19 13.75
CA SER A 21 -5.28 10.64 14.58
C SER A 21 -5.40 11.41 15.90
N VAL A 22 -6.50 11.21 16.61
CA VAL A 22 -6.73 11.80 17.94
C VAL A 22 -5.71 11.34 18.99
N SER A 23 -5.05 10.21 18.77
CA SER A 23 -3.98 9.71 19.63
C SER A 23 -2.66 10.47 19.42
N GLY A 24 -2.58 11.40 18.44
CA GLY A 24 -1.37 12.13 18.04
C GLY A 24 -0.46 11.33 17.10
N ALA A 25 -0.87 10.13 16.68
CA ALA A 25 -0.14 9.39 15.66
C ALA A 25 -0.39 10.02 14.28
N SER A 26 0.68 10.17 13.49
CA SER A 26 0.61 10.77 12.15
C SER A 26 1.16 9.85 11.07
N ALA A 27 0.70 10.06 9.85
CA ALA A 27 1.17 9.37 8.66
C ALA A 27 1.20 10.30 7.45
N GLN A 28 2.24 10.17 6.64
CA GLN A 28 2.36 10.74 5.31
C GLN A 28 2.12 9.60 4.31
N ILE A 29 0.96 9.61 3.68
CA ILE A 29 0.56 8.58 2.71
C ILE A 29 0.92 9.05 1.31
N ASP A 30 1.77 8.29 0.59
CA ASP A 30 2.16 8.66 -0.77
C ASP A 30 0.94 8.70 -1.72
N PHE A 31 0.11 7.66 -1.70
CA PHE A 31 -1.15 7.63 -2.45
C PHE A 31 -2.24 6.88 -1.67
N LEU A 32 -3.42 7.48 -1.60
CA LEU A 32 -4.67 6.82 -1.23
C LEU A 32 -5.54 6.72 -2.49
N VAL A 33 -5.79 5.50 -2.93
CA VAL A 33 -6.59 5.20 -4.12
C VAL A 33 -7.91 4.61 -3.68
N LEU A 34 -8.99 5.37 -3.87
CA LEU A 34 -10.35 4.93 -3.60
C LEU A 34 -10.92 4.32 -4.87
N THR A 35 -11.39 3.08 -4.79
CA THR A 35 -12.00 2.37 -5.91
C THR A 35 -13.36 1.80 -5.50
N PRO A 36 -14.21 1.38 -6.43
CA PRO A 36 -15.57 0.98 -6.11
C PRO A 36 -15.73 -0.07 -5.02
N LYS A 37 -14.76 -0.96 -4.81
CA LYS A 37 -14.89 -2.05 -3.84
C LYS A 37 -13.81 -2.06 -2.76
N ILE A 38 -12.56 -1.77 -3.13
CA ILE A 38 -11.41 -1.81 -2.21
C ILE A 38 -10.60 -0.54 -2.37
N ASN A 39 -10.18 0.04 -1.27
CA ASN A 39 -9.30 1.19 -1.23
C ASN A 39 -7.84 0.75 -0.99
N PHE A 40 -6.90 1.47 -1.55
CA PHE A 40 -5.49 1.11 -1.47
C PHE A 40 -4.67 2.25 -0.87
N VAL A 41 -3.88 1.92 0.14
CA VAL A 41 -2.81 2.77 0.65
C VAL A 41 -1.53 2.30 -0.01
N LEU A 42 -0.93 3.15 -0.85
CA LEU A 42 0.28 2.83 -1.58
C LEU A 42 1.48 3.51 -0.91
N GLU A 43 2.50 2.72 -0.65
CA GLU A 43 3.81 3.18 -0.23
C GLU A 43 4.77 3.00 -1.40
N CYS A 44 5.29 4.11 -1.95
CA CYS A 44 6.13 4.10 -3.13
C CYS A 44 7.61 4.14 -2.76
N LYS A 45 8.39 3.21 -3.28
CA LYS A 45 9.83 3.14 -3.03
C LYS A 45 10.63 3.19 -4.33
N ASN A 46 11.43 4.23 -4.50
CA ASN A 46 12.42 4.33 -5.57
C ASN A 46 13.75 3.73 -5.10
N LEU A 47 13.76 2.41 -4.86
CA LEU A 47 14.95 1.72 -4.38
C LEU A 47 15.94 1.48 -5.52
N PHE A 48 17.20 1.76 -5.25
CA PHE A 48 18.31 1.42 -6.14
C PHE A 48 18.96 0.10 -5.68
N GLY A 49 19.37 -0.75 -6.63
CA GLY A 49 19.98 -2.04 -6.36
C GLY A 49 18.99 -3.21 -6.35
N ASN A 50 19.47 -4.38 -5.97
CA ASN A 50 18.65 -5.58 -5.89
C ASN A 50 18.07 -5.74 -4.49
N ILE A 51 16.79 -6.09 -4.42
CA ILE A 51 16.06 -6.29 -3.17
C ILE A 51 15.79 -7.77 -2.98
N GLU A 52 16.22 -8.30 -1.85
CA GLU A 52 15.87 -9.64 -1.39
C GLU A 52 14.87 -9.51 -0.23
N ILE A 53 13.79 -10.29 -0.27
CA ILE A 53 12.84 -10.41 0.82
C ILE A 53 12.93 -11.83 1.35
N ASN A 54 13.42 -11.98 2.58
CA ASN A 54 13.64 -13.29 3.17
C ASN A 54 12.35 -13.91 3.76
N SER A 55 12.43 -15.12 4.32
CA SER A 55 11.31 -15.84 4.92
C SER A 55 10.74 -15.17 6.18
N LYS A 56 11.50 -14.28 6.81
CA LYS A 56 11.05 -13.48 7.96
C LYS A 56 10.34 -12.19 7.55
N GLY A 57 10.42 -11.81 6.24
CA GLY A 57 9.89 -10.55 5.72
C GLY A 57 10.86 -9.37 5.83
N ASP A 58 12.15 -9.64 6.13
CA ASP A 58 13.17 -8.60 6.13
C ASP A 58 13.54 -8.22 4.70
N PHE A 59 13.72 -6.94 4.46
CA PHE A 59 14.16 -6.37 3.20
C PHE A 59 15.67 -6.13 3.24
N ILE A 60 16.38 -6.76 2.33
CA ILE A 60 17.84 -6.68 2.20
C ILE A 60 18.16 -6.09 0.83
N ARG A 61 18.87 -4.98 0.81
CA ARG A 61 19.32 -4.33 -0.42
C ARG A 61 20.74 -4.74 -0.74
N THR A 62 21.01 -5.10 -1.99
CA THR A 62 22.36 -5.31 -2.51
C THR A 62 22.67 -4.25 -3.56
N ILE A 63 23.70 -3.47 -3.33
CA ILE A 63 24.22 -2.46 -4.26
C ILE A 63 25.63 -2.79 -4.68
N ARG A 64 26.00 -2.41 -5.92
CA ARG A 64 27.36 -2.51 -6.45
C ARG A 64 27.97 -1.11 -6.54
N CYS A 65 29.08 -0.93 -5.85
CA CYS A 65 29.82 0.32 -5.86
C CYS A 65 31.33 0.04 -5.94
N GLY A 66 32.05 0.69 -6.83
CA GLY A 66 33.49 0.48 -7.00
C GLY A 66 33.91 -0.96 -7.27
N GLY A 67 33.09 -1.73 -7.98
CA GLY A 67 33.36 -3.16 -8.25
C GLY A 67 33.04 -4.12 -7.10
N ARG A 68 32.62 -3.63 -5.94
CA ARG A 68 32.27 -4.43 -4.75
C ARG A 68 30.77 -4.46 -4.53
N TYR A 69 30.26 -5.53 -3.89
CA TYR A 69 28.88 -5.67 -3.48
C TYR A 69 28.73 -5.37 -1.98
N TYR A 70 27.75 -4.55 -1.67
CA TYR A 70 27.39 -4.19 -0.30
C TYR A 70 25.96 -4.66 -0.04
N LYS A 71 25.75 -5.32 1.10
CA LYS A 71 24.42 -5.73 1.57
C LYS A 71 24.06 -4.92 2.81
N GLU A 72 22.84 -4.41 2.84
CA GLU A 72 22.30 -3.70 4.00
C GLU A 72 20.83 -4.05 4.20
N GLY A 73 20.39 -4.13 5.44
CA GLY A 73 18.98 -4.19 5.79
C GLY A 73 18.34 -2.82 5.58
N ILE A 74 17.14 -2.79 5.02
CA ILE A 74 16.35 -1.57 4.93
C ILE A 74 15.08 -1.72 5.77
N TYR A 75 14.60 -0.60 6.32
CA TYR A 75 13.34 -0.61 7.04
C TYR A 75 12.22 -1.12 6.15
N SER A 76 11.44 -2.08 6.67
CA SER A 76 10.39 -2.73 5.88
C SER A 76 9.32 -1.73 5.41
N PRO A 77 9.16 -1.52 4.11
CA PRO A 77 8.10 -0.64 3.59
C PRO A 77 6.70 -1.22 3.83
N ILE A 78 6.57 -2.53 4.02
CA ILE A 78 5.31 -3.16 4.45
C ILE A 78 4.96 -2.69 5.87
N THR A 79 5.92 -2.72 6.80
CA THR A 79 5.71 -2.25 8.18
C THR A 79 5.36 -0.76 8.20
N GLN A 80 6.01 0.04 7.36
CA GLN A 80 5.68 1.45 7.21
C GLN A 80 4.23 1.63 6.75
N ASN A 81 3.84 0.93 5.70
CA ASN A 81 2.48 1.03 5.14
C ASN A 81 1.40 0.51 6.11
N GLN A 82 1.72 -0.51 6.91
CA GLN A 82 0.83 -0.98 7.98
C GLN A 82 0.57 0.10 9.05
N ARG A 83 1.59 0.90 9.39
CA ARG A 83 1.42 2.06 10.28
C ARG A 83 0.53 3.12 9.65
N HIS A 84 0.70 3.41 8.37
CA HIS A 84 -0.19 4.34 7.63
C HIS A 84 -1.63 3.86 7.66
N LEU A 85 -1.88 2.58 7.41
CA LEU A 85 -3.20 1.96 7.52
C LEU A 85 -3.78 2.07 8.93
N GLN A 86 -2.96 1.90 9.97
CA GLN A 86 -3.41 2.02 11.35
C GLN A 86 -3.84 3.45 11.68
N VAL A 87 -3.04 4.46 11.31
CA VAL A 87 -3.41 5.88 11.51
C VAL A 87 -4.68 6.23 10.74
N LEU A 88 -4.80 5.77 9.48
CA LEU A 88 -6.01 5.98 8.67
C LEU A 88 -7.23 5.33 9.30
N LYS A 89 -7.09 4.14 9.85
CA LYS A 89 -8.15 3.42 10.56
C LYS A 89 -8.64 4.19 11.78
N GLU A 90 -7.73 4.68 12.60
CA GLU A 90 -8.03 5.51 13.78
C GLU A 90 -8.74 6.79 13.37
N ARG A 91 -8.20 7.52 12.40
CA ARG A 91 -8.78 8.77 11.88
C ARG A 91 -10.21 8.61 11.37
N ARG A 92 -10.50 7.50 10.68
CA ARG A 92 -11.83 7.24 10.13
C ARG A 92 -12.91 6.97 11.19
N SER A 93 -12.53 6.49 12.36
CA SER A 93 -13.46 6.09 13.42
C SER A 93 -13.50 7.06 14.61
N GLU A 94 -12.72 8.14 14.59
CA GLU A 94 -12.54 9.01 15.76
C GLU A 94 -13.80 9.78 16.19
N ASN A 95 -14.66 10.11 15.24
CA ASN A 95 -15.91 10.83 15.51
C ASN A 95 -17.13 9.90 15.68
N ASP A 96 -16.91 8.59 15.63
CA ASP A 96 -17.96 7.60 15.75
C ASP A 96 -18.21 7.23 17.23
N GLY A 97 -19.45 6.87 17.56
CA GLY A 97 -19.73 6.23 18.84
C GLY A 97 -19.04 4.84 18.93
N LYS A 98 -18.78 4.37 20.16
CA LYS A 98 -17.97 3.14 20.42
C LYS A 98 -18.41 1.91 19.60
N ILE A 99 -19.72 1.71 19.44
CA ILE A 99 -20.25 0.54 18.70
C ILE A 99 -19.95 0.68 17.20
N LEU A 100 -20.20 1.86 16.62
CA LEU A 100 -19.95 2.13 15.20
C LEU A 100 -18.46 2.10 14.87
N ALA A 101 -17.62 2.69 15.75
CA ALA A 101 -16.17 2.63 15.61
C ALA A 101 -15.66 1.19 15.64
N ALA A 102 -16.14 0.36 16.57
CA ALA A 102 -15.77 -1.06 16.64
C ALA A 102 -16.16 -1.81 15.35
N TRP A 103 -17.35 -1.57 14.83
CA TRP A 103 -17.83 -2.20 13.59
C TRP A 103 -17.02 -1.76 12.36
N LYS A 104 -16.79 -0.44 12.19
CA LYS A 104 -15.94 0.09 11.11
C LYS A 104 -14.51 -0.45 11.19
N ASN A 105 -13.97 -0.56 12.40
CA ASN A 105 -12.63 -1.09 12.63
C ASN A 105 -12.52 -2.59 12.33
N TYR A 106 -13.56 -3.36 12.59
CA TYR A 106 -13.64 -4.78 12.24
C TYR A 106 -13.62 -4.98 10.72
N LEU A 107 -14.41 -4.19 10.00
CA LEU A 107 -14.52 -4.27 8.54
C LEU A 107 -13.35 -3.59 7.79
N PHE A 108 -12.52 -2.80 8.46
CA PHE A 108 -11.49 -1.99 7.80
C PHE A 108 -10.61 -2.80 6.85
N LYS A 109 -10.19 -4.00 7.27
CA LYS A 109 -9.35 -4.90 6.46
C LYS A 109 -10.05 -5.43 5.19
N ASP A 110 -11.38 -5.40 5.14
CA ASP A 110 -12.14 -5.87 3.98
C ASP A 110 -12.19 -4.78 2.89
N PHE A 111 -12.14 -3.50 3.30
CA PHE A 111 -12.20 -2.33 2.44
C PHE A 111 -10.86 -1.66 2.16
N PHE A 112 -9.80 -1.97 2.91
CA PHE A 112 -8.50 -1.32 2.75
C PHE A 112 -7.37 -2.34 2.59
N ARG A 113 -6.48 -2.07 1.64
CA ARG A 113 -5.27 -2.86 1.38
C ARG A 113 -4.05 -1.94 1.30
N GLY A 114 -2.96 -2.40 1.88
CA GLY A 114 -1.65 -1.77 1.70
C GLY A 114 -0.90 -2.43 0.55
N LEU A 115 -0.31 -1.63 -0.33
CA LEU A 115 0.60 -2.09 -1.36
C LEU A 115 1.89 -1.27 -1.31
N VAL A 116 3.02 -1.96 -1.43
CA VAL A 116 4.33 -1.36 -1.64
C VAL A 116 4.64 -1.37 -3.12
N VAL A 117 4.84 -0.20 -3.70
CA VAL A 117 5.09 -0.02 -5.13
C VAL A 117 6.57 0.28 -5.35
N LEU A 118 7.27 -0.62 -6.00
CA LEU A 118 8.66 -0.42 -6.40
C LEU A 118 8.69 0.35 -7.72
N ALA A 119 9.02 1.63 -7.62
CA ALA A 119 8.97 2.58 -8.73
C ALA A 119 10.19 2.54 -9.64
N ASN A 120 11.32 2.00 -9.17
CA ASN A 120 12.53 1.93 -9.99
C ASN A 120 12.48 0.71 -10.94
N PRO A 121 12.44 0.93 -12.26
CA PRO A 121 12.33 -0.17 -13.23
C PRO A 121 13.58 -1.08 -13.27
N LYS A 122 14.72 -0.60 -12.74
CA LYS A 122 15.97 -1.36 -12.70
C LYS A 122 16.14 -2.23 -11.46
N THR A 123 15.22 -2.10 -10.47
CA THR A 123 15.28 -2.91 -9.26
C THR A 123 14.86 -4.34 -9.54
N VAL A 124 15.72 -5.30 -9.24
CA VAL A 124 15.38 -6.72 -9.27
C VAL A 124 14.96 -7.14 -7.87
N VAL A 125 13.81 -7.79 -7.79
CA VAL A 125 13.28 -8.31 -6.53
C VAL A 125 13.42 -9.82 -6.50
N ASN A 126 14.04 -10.33 -5.44
CA ASN A 126 14.08 -11.75 -5.12
C ASN A 126 13.22 -11.99 -3.86
N ASP A 127 12.01 -12.41 -4.07
CA ASP A 127 11.04 -12.74 -3.01
C ASP A 127 10.81 -14.24 -2.87
N ARG A 128 11.69 -15.07 -3.45
CA ARG A 128 11.51 -16.52 -3.53
C ARG A 128 11.14 -17.15 -2.18
N TYR A 129 11.78 -16.71 -1.12
CA TYR A 129 11.57 -17.23 0.24
C TYR A 129 10.55 -16.45 1.06
N ALA A 130 10.02 -15.34 0.54
CA ALA A 130 9.01 -14.56 1.23
C ALA A 130 7.68 -15.32 1.33
N LYS A 131 6.95 -15.06 2.41
CA LYS A 131 5.59 -15.57 2.59
C LYS A 131 4.65 -15.02 1.52
N LYS A 132 3.59 -15.75 1.22
CA LYS A 132 2.60 -15.36 0.21
C LYS A 132 2.02 -13.97 0.47
N GLU A 133 1.67 -13.68 1.70
CA GLU A 133 1.09 -12.40 2.12
C GLU A 133 2.04 -11.21 1.87
N VAL A 134 3.36 -11.44 1.97
CA VAL A 134 4.40 -10.45 1.68
C VAL A 134 4.51 -10.23 0.17
N LYS A 135 4.54 -11.32 -0.62
CA LYS A 135 4.60 -11.26 -2.10
C LYS A 135 3.41 -10.52 -2.69
N GLU A 136 2.21 -10.71 -2.12
CA GLU A 136 0.98 -10.06 -2.59
C GLU A 136 0.95 -8.56 -2.29
N GLN A 137 1.75 -8.08 -1.33
CA GLN A 137 1.83 -6.67 -0.95
C GLN A 137 2.93 -5.89 -1.66
N VAL A 138 3.92 -6.54 -2.28
CA VAL A 138 5.05 -5.87 -2.94
C VAL A 138 4.95 -6.06 -4.44
N ILE A 139 4.76 -4.97 -5.15
CA ILE A 139 4.56 -4.98 -6.60
C ILE A 139 5.46 -3.97 -7.29
N ARG A 140 5.70 -4.16 -8.57
CA ARG A 140 6.36 -3.18 -9.43
C ARG A 140 5.34 -2.15 -9.93
N ALA A 141 5.80 -0.95 -10.25
CA ALA A 141 4.92 0.11 -10.74
C ALA A 141 4.14 -0.28 -12.00
N ASP A 142 4.76 -1.03 -12.90
CA ASP A 142 4.14 -1.54 -14.14
C ASP A 142 3.03 -2.59 -13.90
N GLN A 143 2.97 -3.18 -12.70
CA GLN A 143 1.95 -4.16 -12.29
C GLN A 143 0.79 -3.54 -11.48
N LEU A 144 0.89 -2.24 -11.14
CA LEU A 144 -0.03 -1.60 -10.19
C LEU A 144 -1.49 -1.69 -10.65
N ILE A 145 -1.78 -1.27 -11.87
CA ILE A 145 -3.16 -1.20 -12.39
C ILE A 145 -3.78 -2.58 -12.50
N GLU A 146 -3.03 -3.55 -13.02
CA GLU A 146 -3.51 -4.93 -13.13
C GLU A 146 -3.80 -5.52 -11.74
N THR A 147 -2.94 -5.25 -10.75
CA THR A 147 -3.14 -5.71 -9.38
C THR A 147 -4.39 -5.08 -8.76
N ILE A 148 -4.60 -3.77 -8.92
CA ILE A 148 -5.81 -3.09 -8.43
C ILE A 148 -7.06 -3.69 -9.10
N LYS A 149 -7.07 -3.86 -10.43
CA LYS A 149 -8.19 -4.47 -11.17
C LYS A 149 -8.50 -5.88 -10.66
N ARG A 150 -7.48 -6.71 -10.52
CA ARG A 150 -7.61 -8.09 -10.05
C ARG A 150 -8.18 -8.15 -8.63
N MET A 151 -7.67 -7.32 -7.70
CA MET A 151 -8.15 -7.29 -6.32
C MET A 151 -9.58 -6.77 -6.23
N ASN A 152 -9.95 -5.72 -6.98
CA ASN A 152 -11.32 -5.23 -7.05
C ASN A 152 -12.27 -6.30 -7.59
N LYS A 153 -11.89 -7.00 -8.66
CA LYS A 153 -12.71 -8.07 -9.25
C LYS A 153 -12.93 -9.24 -8.27
N ALA A 154 -11.90 -9.58 -7.50
CA ALA A 154 -11.95 -10.68 -6.53
C ALA A 154 -12.72 -10.33 -5.25
N SER A 155 -12.97 -9.04 -4.98
CA SER A 155 -13.69 -8.61 -3.78
C SER A 155 -15.17 -8.98 -3.87
N LYS A 156 -15.71 -9.43 -2.74
CA LYS A 156 -17.14 -9.73 -2.53
C LYS A 156 -17.93 -8.50 -2.11
N GLU A 157 -17.27 -7.38 -1.86
CA GLU A 157 -17.88 -6.13 -1.43
C GLU A 157 -18.76 -5.54 -2.53
N SER A 158 -19.83 -4.85 -2.13
CA SER A 158 -20.68 -4.09 -3.04
C SER A 158 -19.90 -2.92 -3.63
N ALA A 159 -20.13 -2.63 -4.90
CA ALA A 159 -19.47 -1.53 -5.57
C ALA A 159 -20.12 -0.19 -5.18
N SER A 160 -19.32 0.77 -4.73
CA SER A 160 -19.71 2.17 -4.56
C SER A 160 -19.72 2.88 -5.92
N SER A 161 -20.58 3.88 -6.08
CA SER A 161 -20.55 4.74 -7.26
C SER A 161 -19.38 5.73 -7.19
N LEU A 162 -18.99 6.31 -8.33
CA LEU A 162 -17.97 7.35 -8.37
C LEU A 162 -18.39 8.59 -7.55
N LYS A 163 -19.67 8.86 -7.41
CA LYS A 163 -20.20 9.92 -6.55
C LYS A 163 -19.90 9.62 -5.09
N ASP A 164 -20.21 8.41 -4.61
CA ASP A 164 -19.96 8.00 -3.24
C ASP A 164 -18.46 8.02 -2.86
N LEU A 165 -17.58 7.79 -3.85
CA LEU A 165 -16.12 7.86 -3.64
C LEU A 165 -15.60 9.30 -3.44
N LYS A 166 -16.37 10.31 -3.86
CA LYS A 166 -15.99 11.73 -3.78
C LYS A 166 -16.58 12.46 -2.57
N GLU A 167 -17.59 11.88 -1.94
CA GLU A 167 -18.20 12.34 -0.69
C GLU A 167 -17.45 11.75 0.52
#